data_f8fc7f4dad3228239ec4a8ddcb2a1e94
#
_entry.id   f8fc7f4dad3228239ec4a8ddcb2a1e94
#
_cell.length_a   1.000
_cell.length_b   1.000
_cell.length_c   1.000
_cell.angle_alpha   90.00
_cell.angle_beta   90.00
_cell.angle_gamma   90.00
#
_symmetry.space_group_name_H-M   'P 1'
#
loop_
_entity.id
_entity.type
_entity.pdbx_description
1 polymer ?
#
loop_
_entity_poly.entity_id
_entity_poly.type
_entity_poly.pdbx_seq_one_letter_code
_entity_poly.pdbx_strand_id
1 'polypeptide(L)'
;REGLVVRPGDKCVRFDPAAVRPEIGRYFGRSLQLREVCAGGDASVEMELNATGNVNFDLGRYGIGFTASPRHADGVVVSGPITVNMAEALQICCDAVADPKILVVCGSEACSGGLFAGSRAVDRTFFDTHAADLWLPGAPTHPMTFIDGILNLLGKKKRE
;
A
#
# COMPACT_ATOMS: atom_id res chain seq x y z
N ARG A 1 11.49 -5.88 11.74
CA ARG A 1 11.95 -4.92 10.71
C ARG A 1 11.16 -3.64 10.91
N GLU A 2 11.83 -2.56 11.26
CA GLU A 2 11.20 -1.25 11.36
C GLU A 2 10.92 -0.75 9.94
N GLY A 3 9.64 -0.65 9.59
CA GLY A 3 9.20 0.03 8.37
C GLY A 3 9.45 1.52 8.46
N LEU A 4 9.58 2.19 7.32
CA LEU A 4 9.74 3.64 7.26
C LEU A 4 8.48 4.33 7.82
N VAL A 5 8.65 5.12 8.88
CA VAL A 5 7.59 5.94 9.47
C VAL A 5 7.77 7.38 8.98
N VAL A 6 6.78 7.89 8.25
CA VAL A 6 6.70 9.32 7.91
C VAL A 6 6.07 10.06 9.09
N ARG A 7 6.78 11.05 9.63
CA ARG A 7 6.27 11.86 10.75
C ARG A 7 5.35 12.96 10.24
N PRO A 8 4.31 13.35 11.01
CA PRO A 8 3.51 14.53 10.68
C PRO A 8 4.41 15.76 10.55
N GLY A 9 4.30 16.45 9.41
CA GLY A 9 5.12 17.64 9.10
C GLY A 9 6.30 17.40 8.16
N ASP A 10 6.64 16.17 7.82
CA ASP A 10 7.62 15.89 6.77
C ASP A 10 7.01 16.27 5.41
N LYS A 11 7.66 17.19 4.72
CA LYS A 11 7.22 17.69 3.40
C LYS A 11 7.43 16.68 2.26
N CYS A 12 8.07 15.56 2.53
CA CYS A 12 8.29 14.48 1.57
C CYS A 12 8.49 13.14 2.29
N VAL A 13 8.05 12.08 1.63
CA VAL A 13 8.36 10.71 2.04
C VAL A 13 9.87 10.49 1.85
N ARG A 14 10.61 10.34 2.94
CA ARG A 14 12.01 9.91 2.86
C ARG A 14 12.02 8.39 2.81
N PHE A 15 12.44 7.87 1.68
CA PHE A 15 12.68 6.45 1.50
C PHE A 15 14.09 6.10 1.97
N ASP A 16 14.21 5.08 2.81
CA ASP A 16 15.50 4.41 3.01
C ASP A 16 15.68 3.35 1.92
N PRO A 17 16.54 3.59 0.92
CA PRO A 17 16.75 2.64 -0.16
C PRO A 17 17.37 1.32 0.31
N ALA A 18 17.99 1.30 1.49
CA ALA A 18 18.53 0.07 2.07
C ALA A 18 17.43 -0.88 2.58
N ALA A 19 16.21 -0.35 2.83
CA ALA A 19 15.08 -1.14 3.27
C ALA A 19 14.28 -1.75 2.10
N VAL A 20 14.47 -1.26 0.88
CA VAL A 20 13.77 -1.75 -0.32
C VAL A 20 14.40 -3.05 -0.80
N ARG A 21 13.57 -4.06 -1.03
CA ARG A 21 14.03 -5.32 -1.63
C ARG A 21 14.52 -5.07 -3.07
N PRO A 22 15.78 -5.42 -3.42
CA PRO A 22 16.37 -5.08 -4.72
C PRO A 22 15.63 -5.73 -5.91
N GLU A 23 14.92 -6.83 -5.67
CA GLU A 23 14.12 -7.52 -6.67
C GLU A 23 12.88 -6.72 -7.13
N ILE A 24 12.33 -5.82 -6.29
CA ILE A 24 11.13 -5.05 -6.61
C ILE A 24 11.30 -4.26 -7.90
N GLY A 25 12.36 -3.46 -8.00
CA GLY A 25 12.64 -2.68 -9.21
C GLY A 25 12.90 -3.55 -10.44
N ARG A 26 13.49 -4.74 -10.24
CA ARG A 26 13.79 -5.67 -11.34
C ARG A 26 12.53 -6.30 -11.91
N TYR A 27 11.61 -6.79 -11.06
CA TYR A 27 10.41 -7.49 -11.49
C TYR A 27 9.31 -6.54 -11.93
N PHE A 28 9.09 -5.46 -11.18
CA PHE A 28 7.93 -4.58 -11.34
C PHE A 28 8.26 -3.22 -11.96
N GLY A 29 9.50 -3.00 -12.37
CA GLY A 29 9.95 -1.71 -12.91
C GLY A 29 9.26 -1.27 -14.20
N ARG A 30 8.66 -2.17 -14.99
CA ARG A 30 7.95 -1.83 -16.24
C ARG A 30 6.45 -1.75 -16.07
N SER A 31 5.87 -2.67 -15.30
CA SER A 31 4.45 -2.77 -15.05
C SER A 31 4.23 -3.26 -13.63
N LEU A 32 3.24 -2.69 -12.95
CA LEU A 32 2.83 -3.07 -11.60
C LEU A 32 1.31 -3.05 -11.53
N GLN A 33 0.69 -4.21 -11.31
CA GLN A 33 -0.73 -4.34 -11.10
C GLN A 33 -1.00 -4.62 -9.63
N LEU A 34 -1.83 -3.81 -9.00
CA LEU A 34 -2.10 -3.90 -7.58
C LEU A 34 -3.54 -4.35 -7.33
N ARG A 35 -3.73 -5.18 -6.31
CA ARG A 35 -5.04 -5.48 -5.77
C ARG A 35 -5.25 -4.68 -4.49
N GLU A 36 -6.22 -3.78 -4.50
CA GLU A 36 -6.65 -3.08 -3.29
C GLU A 36 -7.60 -3.96 -2.48
N VAL A 37 -7.41 -3.97 -1.15
CA VAL A 37 -8.26 -4.67 -0.18
C VAL A 37 -8.65 -3.69 0.93
N CYS A 38 -9.92 -3.30 0.91
CA CYS A 38 -10.52 -2.55 2.01
C CYS A 38 -10.71 -3.48 3.22
N ALA A 39 -9.93 -3.27 4.25
CA ALA A 39 -9.95 -4.09 5.46
C ALA A 39 -10.82 -3.47 6.58
N GLY A 40 -11.93 -2.83 6.19
CA GLY A 40 -12.94 -2.29 7.09
C GLY A 40 -12.80 -0.80 7.39
N GLY A 41 -12.25 -0.03 6.44
CA GLY A 41 -12.19 1.44 6.49
C GLY A 41 -13.51 2.12 6.12
N ASP A 42 -13.45 3.44 6.03
CA ASP A 42 -14.58 4.34 5.70
C ASP A 42 -14.69 4.66 4.20
N ALA A 43 -13.96 3.94 3.35
CA ALA A 43 -13.82 4.14 1.91
C ALA A 43 -13.07 5.42 1.48
N SER A 44 -12.59 6.25 2.38
CA SER A 44 -11.89 7.48 2.02
C SER A 44 -10.57 7.22 1.28
N VAL A 45 -9.80 6.24 1.73
CA VAL A 45 -8.54 5.84 1.10
C VAL A 45 -8.80 5.24 -0.29
N GLU A 46 -9.81 4.40 -0.44
CA GLU A 46 -10.22 3.78 -1.70
C GLU A 46 -10.63 4.82 -2.73
N MET A 47 -11.34 5.88 -2.31
CA MET A 47 -11.70 6.99 -3.19
C MET A 47 -10.48 7.75 -3.68
N GLU A 48 -9.50 8.00 -2.81
CA GLU A 48 -8.22 8.63 -3.19
C GLU A 48 -7.37 7.72 -4.09
N LEU A 49 -7.36 6.40 -3.83
CA LEU A 49 -6.69 5.44 -4.70
C LEU A 49 -7.34 5.39 -6.09
N ASN A 50 -8.67 5.43 -6.16
CA ASN A 50 -9.38 5.52 -7.43
C ASN A 50 -9.05 6.84 -8.17
N ALA A 51 -8.92 7.95 -7.44
CA ALA A 51 -8.54 9.24 -8.02
C ALA A 51 -7.14 9.24 -8.65
N THR A 52 -6.23 8.32 -8.26
CA THR A 52 -4.90 8.19 -8.89
C THR A 52 -4.98 7.93 -10.39
N GLY A 53 -6.07 7.33 -10.87
CA GLY A 53 -6.33 7.06 -12.28
C GLY A 53 -6.90 8.26 -13.06
N ASN A 54 -7.25 9.36 -12.39
CA ASN A 54 -7.76 10.57 -13.04
C ASN A 54 -6.68 11.24 -13.88
N VAL A 55 -7.12 12.01 -14.86
CA VAL A 55 -6.23 12.71 -15.81
C VAL A 55 -5.19 13.61 -15.14
N ASN A 56 -5.50 14.15 -13.96
CA ASN A 56 -4.59 15.02 -13.21
C ASN A 56 -3.41 14.24 -12.58
N PHE A 57 -3.60 12.98 -12.25
CA PHE A 57 -2.60 12.13 -11.57
C PHE A 57 -2.00 11.09 -12.53
N ASP A 58 -2.85 10.51 -13.39
CA ASP A 58 -2.46 9.61 -14.47
C ASP A 58 -1.46 8.51 -14.06
N LEU A 59 -1.83 7.73 -13.03
CA LEU A 59 -1.03 6.61 -12.54
C LEU A 59 -0.64 5.63 -13.66
N GLY A 60 -1.54 5.47 -14.64
CA GLY A 60 -1.36 4.58 -15.79
C GLY A 60 -0.13 4.91 -16.65
N ARG A 61 0.27 6.19 -16.76
CA ARG A 61 1.48 6.58 -17.52
C ARG A 61 2.77 6.01 -16.96
N TYR A 62 2.78 5.61 -15.70
CA TYR A 62 3.92 4.98 -15.06
C TYR A 62 3.92 3.45 -15.19
N GLY A 63 2.90 2.90 -15.87
CA GLY A 63 2.68 1.45 -15.97
C GLY A 63 2.15 0.82 -14.70
N ILE A 64 1.46 1.61 -13.86
CA ILE A 64 0.89 1.18 -12.58
C ILE A 64 -0.63 1.21 -12.69
N GLY A 65 -1.30 0.18 -12.19
CA GLY A 65 -2.75 0.09 -12.23
C GLY A 65 -3.32 -0.80 -11.14
N PHE A 66 -4.64 -0.86 -11.07
CA PHE A 66 -5.36 -1.74 -10.17
C PHE A 66 -6.09 -2.84 -10.95
N THR A 67 -6.09 -4.04 -10.40
CA THR A 67 -6.79 -5.19 -10.96
C THR A 67 -7.79 -5.78 -9.97
N ALA A 68 -8.91 -6.29 -10.48
CA ALA A 68 -9.95 -6.89 -9.65
C ALA A 68 -9.57 -8.28 -9.12
N SER A 69 -8.70 -9.01 -9.82
CA SER A 69 -8.32 -10.36 -9.43
C SER A 69 -6.94 -10.38 -8.76
N PRO A 70 -6.78 -10.94 -7.56
CA PRO A 70 -5.48 -11.07 -6.92
C PRO A 70 -4.53 -11.98 -7.72
N ARG A 71 -5.04 -12.91 -8.52
CA ARG A 71 -4.23 -13.81 -9.37
C ARG A 71 -3.54 -13.08 -10.52
N HIS A 72 -3.99 -11.86 -10.85
CA HIS A 72 -3.40 -11.00 -11.88
C HIS A 72 -2.69 -9.79 -11.27
N ALA A 73 -2.56 -9.77 -9.93
CA ALA A 73 -1.88 -8.71 -9.22
C ALA A 73 -0.43 -9.08 -8.91
N ASP A 74 0.43 -8.07 -8.90
CA ASP A 74 1.83 -8.13 -8.49
C ASP A 74 2.00 -7.76 -7.00
N GLY A 75 0.93 -7.27 -6.37
CA GLY A 75 0.94 -6.89 -4.97
C GLY A 75 -0.43 -6.52 -4.43
N VAL A 76 -0.47 -6.34 -3.11
CA VAL A 76 -1.67 -5.98 -2.36
C VAL A 76 -1.49 -4.59 -1.76
N VAL A 77 -2.53 -3.77 -1.87
CA VAL A 77 -2.67 -2.50 -1.14
C VAL A 77 -3.74 -2.70 -0.09
N VAL A 78 -3.38 -2.56 1.17
CA VAL A 78 -4.29 -2.70 2.31
C VAL A 78 -4.72 -1.32 2.78
N SER A 79 -6.03 -1.09 2.86
CA SER A 79 -6.64 0.09 3.46
C SER A 79 -7.52 -0.29 4.66
N GLY A 80 -7.79 0.67 5.55
CA GLY A 80 -8.56 0.45 6.77
C GLY A 80 -7.83 -0.29 7.89
N PRO A 81 -8.44 -0.39 9.08
CA PRO A 81 -7.75 -0.81 10.32
C PRO A 81 -7.46 -2.31 10.42
N ILE A 82 -7.92 -3.13 9.48
CA ILE A 82 -8.00 -4.59 9.47
C ILE A 82 -8.96 -5.08 10.57
N THR A 83 -10.23 -5.12 10.21
CA THR A 83 -11.25 -5.68 11.11
C THR A 83 -11.15 -7.20 11.18
N VAL A 84 -11.59 -7.79 12.29
CA VAL A 84 -11.64 -9.24 12.50
C VAL A 84 -12.36 -9.94 11.34
N ASN A 85 -13.45 -9.35 10.82
CA ASN A 85 -14.22 -9.91 9.71
C ASN A 85 -13.44 -9.90 8.38
N MET A 86 -12.49 -8.97 8.20
CA MET A 86 -11.71 -8.83 6.97
C MET A 86 -10.33 -9.48 7.04
N ALA A 87 -9.86 -9.86 8.23
CA ALA A 87 -8.53 -10.42 8.42
C ALA A 87 -8.32 -11.70 7.59
N GLU A 88 -9.30 -12.62 7.60
CA GLU A 88 -9.24 -13.86 6.81
C GLU A 88 -9.31 -13.56 5.31
N ALA A 89 -10.20 -12.65 4.87
CA ALA A 89 -10.32 -12.27 3.47
C ALA A 89 -9.05 -11.62 2.93
N LEU A 90 -8.39 -10.78 3.74
CA LEU A 90 -7.09 -10.18 3.42
C LEU A 90 -6.01 -11.25 3.26
N GLN A 91 -5.96 -12.22 4.18
CA GLN A 91 -5.02 -13.35 4.12
C GLN A 91 -5.21 -14.14 2.83
N ILE A 92 -6.44 -14.57 2.52
CA ILE A 92 -6.77 -15.32 1.31
C ILE A 92 -6.38 -14.53 0.05
N CYS A 93 -6.66 -13.23 0.04
CA CYS A 93 -6.28 -12.36 -1.08
C CYS A 93 -4.76 -12.29 -1.26
N CYS A 94 -4.02 -12.11 -0.16
CA CYS A 94 -2.56 -12.03 -0.18
C CYS A 94 -1.93 -13.35 -0.65
N ASP A 95 -2.46 -14.49 -0.22
CA ASP A 95 -1.98 -15.83 -0.61
C ASP A 95 -2.26 -16.13 -2.09
N ALA A 96 -3.31 -15.52 -2.67
CA ALA A 96 -3.64 -15.69 -4.07
C ALA A 96 -2.75 -14.88 -5.04
N VAL A 97 -1.99 -13.90 -4.53
CA VAL A 97 -1.00 -13.15 -5.32
C VAL A 97 0.28 -13.96 -5.41
N ALA A 98 0.82 -14.12 -6.62
CA ALA A 98 2.04 -14.90 -6.85
C ALA A 98 3.29 -14.19 -6.26
N ASP A 99 4.26 -14.99 -5.83
CA ASP A 99 5.57 -14.46 -5.43
C ASP A 99 6.49 -14.23 -6.65
N PRO A 100 7.35 -13.19 -6.62
CA PRO A 100 7.49 -12.17 -5.59
C PRO A 100 6.34 -11.17 -5.61
N LYS A 101 5.81 -10.80 -4.46
CA LYS A 101 4.71 -9.83 -4.33
C LYS A 101 5.11 -8.62 -3.50
N ILE A 102 4.39 -7.52 -3.67
CA ILE A 102 4.55 -6.28 -2.92
C ILE A 102 3.38 -6.13 -1.95
N LEU A 103 3.67 -5.71 -0.72
CA LEU A 103 2.66 -5.34 0.27
C LEU A 103 2.76 -3.86 0.60
N VAL A 104 1.71 -3.11 0.28
CA VAL A 104 1.57 -1.68 0.56
C VAL A 104 0.50 -1.46 1.60
N VAL A 105 0.79 -0.68 2.62
CA VAL A 105 -0.17 -0.28 3.66
C VAL A 105 -0.51 1.19 3.46
N CYS A 106 -1.78 1.49 3.17
CA CYS A 106 -2.23 2.82 2.76
C CYS A 106 -3.30 3.36 3.71
N GLY A 107 -3.08 4.56 4.19
CA GLY A 107 -3.96 5.24 5.14
C GLY A 107 -3.52 5.10 6.59
N SER A 108 -3.83 6.11 7.40
CA SER A 108 -3.47 6.14 8.83
C SER A 108 -4.12 5.01 9.63
N GLU A 109 -5.33 4.61 9.25
CA GLU A 109 -6.03 3.48 9.88
C GLU A 109 -5.31 2.15 9.62
N ALA A 110 -4.90 1.92 8.36
CA ALA A 110 -4.12 0.75 8.01
C ALA A 110 -2.76 0.73 8.71
N CYS A 111 -2.10 1.89 8.80
CA CYS A 111 -0.78 2.00 9.44
C CYS A 111 -0.81 1.73 10.95
N SER A 112 -1.83 2.21 11.67
CA SER A 112 -1.83 2.22 13.13
C SER A 112 -3.04 1.56 13.80
N GLY A 113 -4.08 1.20 13.04
CA GLY A 113 -5.40 0.84 13.56
C GLY A 113 -6.31 2.06 13.77
N GLY A 114 -5.78 3.28 13.60
CA GLY A 114 -6.52 4.52 13.68
C GLY A 114 -7.23 4.71 15.02
N LEU A 115 -8.45 5.26 14.95
CA LEU A 115 -9.30 5.50 16.10
C LEU A 115 -9.69 4.20 16.83
N PHE A 116 -9.66 3.07 16.11
CA PHE A 116 -10.07 1.77 16.63
C PHE A 116 -8.89 0.90 17.10
N ALA A 117 -7.67 1.47 17.16
CA ALA A 117 -6.51 0.78 17.69
C ALA A 117 -6.79 0.26 19.12
N GLY A 118 -6.56 -1.03 19.35
CA GLY A 118 -6.86 -1.69 20.63
C GLY A 118 -8.31 -2.15 20.79
N SER A 119 -9.21 -1.89 19.83
CA SER A 119 -10.55 -2.47 19.82
C SER A 119 -10.51 -3.97 19.55
N ARG A 120 -11.42 -4.73 20.17
CA ARG A 120 -11.62 -6.17 19.89
C ARG A 120 -12.11 -6.44 18.46
N ALA A 121 -12.58 -5.41 17.75
CA ALA A 121 -13.04 -5.50 16.37
C ALA A 121 -11.89 -5.41 15.35
N VAL A 122 -10.67 -5.11 15.80
CA VAL A 122 -9.48 -4.95 14.96
C VAL A 122 -8.51 -6.08 15.23
N ASP A 123 -8.07 -6.76 14.17
CA ASP A 123 -7.06 -7.82 14.21
C ASP A 123 -5.90 -7.45 13.30
N ARG A 124 -4.75 -7.17 13.88
CA ARG A 124 -3.54 -6.75 13.17
C ARG A 124 -2.47 -7.84 13.11
N THR A 125 -2.80 -9.07 13.49
CA THR A 125 -1.87 -10.22 13.48
C THR A 125 -1.36 -10.56 12.07
N PHE A 126 -2.07 -10.09 11.03
CA PHE A 126 -1.60 -10.17 9.64
C PHE A 126 -0.18 -9.62 9.46
N PHE A 127 0.15 -8.51 10.14
CA PHE A 127 1.49 -7.90 10.04
C PHE A 127 2.59 -8.62 10.84
N ASP A 128 2.24 -9.56 11.71
CA ASP A 128 3.22 -10.39 12.42
C ASP A 128 3.90 -11.38 11.46
N THR A 129 3.20 -11.78 10.41
CA THR A 129 3.66 -12.75 9.39
C THR A 129 3.99 -12.10 8.04
N HIS A 130 3.43 -10.93 7.75
CA HIS A 130 3.60 -10.24 6.47
C HIS A 130 4.30 -8.89 6.67
N ALA A 131 5.55 -8.82 6.24
CA ALA A 131 6.30 -7.56 6.25
C ALA A 131 5.84 -6.66 5.10
N ALA A 132 5.37 -5.45 5.42
CA ALA A 132 5.02 -4.47 4.40
C ALA A 132 6.28 -3.87 3.76
N ASP A 133 6.23 -3.67 2.45
CA ASP A 133 7.29 -3.01 1.68
C ASP A 133 7.17 -1.49 1.72
N LEU A 134 5.94 -0.97 1.87
CA LEU A 134 5.65 0.46 1.83
C LEU A 134 4.52 0.81 2.78
N TRP A 135 4.76 1.84 3.60
CA TRP A 135 3.78 2.43 4.51
C TRP A 135 3.47 3.86 4.08
N LEU A 136 2.21 4.14 3.77
CA LEU A 136 1.74 5.43 3.29
C LEU A 136 0.68 5.99 4.24
N PRO A 137 1.06 6.73 5.27
CA PRO A 137 0.10 7.35 6.16
C PRO A 137 -0.67 8.48 5.47
N GLY A 138 -1.84 8.77 5.98
CA GLY A 138 -2.75 9.82 5.54
C GLY A 138 -4.18 9.48 5.95
N ALA A 139 -5.00 10.49 6.17
CA ALA A 139 -6.39 10.28 6.56
C ALA A 139 -7.32 11.17 5.73
N PRO A 140 -7.56 10.78 4.46
CA PRO A 140 -6.96 9.72 3.64
C PRO A 140 -5.55 10.03 3.09
N THR A 141 -4.89 9.01 2.53
CA THR A 141 -3.62 9.19 1.80
C THR A 141 -3.90 9.87 0.46
N HIS A 142 -3.31 11.03 0.23
CA HIS A 142 -3.49 11.77 -1.02
C HIS A 142 -2.92 11.01 -2.24
N PRO A 143 -3.53 11.08 -3.45
CA PRO A 143 -3.08 10.37 -4.64
C PRO A 143 -1.60 10.59 -4.98
N MET A 144 -1.10 11.82 -4.87
CA MET A 144 0.31 12.11 -5.12
C MET A 144 1.24 11.42 -4.12
N THR A 145 0.84 11.30 -2.86
CA THR A 145 1.62 10.58 -1.84
C THR A 145 1.72 9.10 -2.19
N PHE A 146 0.62 8.51 -2.67
CA PHE A 146 0.60 7.13 -3.14
C PHE A 146 1.51 6.94 -4.34
N ILE A 147 1.36 7.77 -5.38
CA ILE A 147 2.17 7.71 -6.61
C ILE A 147 3.64 7.89 -6.30
N ASP A 148 4.01 8.90 -5.52
CA ASP A 148 5.39 9.17 -5.13
C ASP A 148 5.98 8.01 -4.33
N GLY A 149 5.22 7.43 -3.42
CA GLY A 149 5.64 6.27 -2.65
C GLY A 149 5.95 5.06 -3.53
N ILE A 150 5.04 4.71 -4.45
CA ILE A 150 5.25 3.60 -5.37
C ILE A 150 6.42 3.86 -6.32
N LEU A 151 6.55 5.07 -6.88
CA LEU A 151 7.68 5.41 -7.76
C LEU A 151 9.03 5.33 -7.05
N ASN A 152 9.09 5.73 -5.76
CA ASN A 152 10.28 5.55 -4.95
C ASN A 152 10.57 4.07 -4.68
N LEU A 153 9.55 3.27 -4.35
CA LEU A 153 9.68 1.83 -4.15
C LEU A 153 10.21 1.12 -5.40
N LEU A 154 9.78 1.55 -6.58
CA LEU A 154 10.23 1.02 -7.87
C LEU A 154 11.59 1.58 -8.34
N GLY A 155 12.17 2.55 -7.62
CA GLY A 155 13.41 3.24 -8.02
C GLY A 155 13.27 4.11 -9.29
N LYS A 156 12.02 4.50 -9.65
CA LYS A 156 11.74 5.31 -10.85
C LYS A 156 11.88 6.81 -10.62
N LYS A 157 11.88 7.28 -9.38
CA LYS A 157 12.06 8.70 -9.07
C LYS A 157 13.55 9.03 -9.12
N LYS A 158 13.96 9.94 -10.03
CA LYS A 158 15.32 10.49 -10.03
C LYS A 158 15.50 11.27 -8.73
N ARG A 159 16.58 10.98 -8.01
CA ARG A 159 17.02 11.79 -6.86
C ARG A 159 17.45 13.16 -7.41
N GLU A 160 16.76 14.23 -7.03
CA GLU A 160 17.27 15.59 -7.11
C GLU A 160 18.18 15.85 -5.91
#